data_3258b9979a791c0afa286694429a4a47
#
_entry.id   3258b9979a791c0afa286694429a4a47
#
_cell.length_a   1.000
_cell.length_b   1.000
_cell.length_c   1.000
_cell.angle_alpha   90.00
_cell.angle_beta   90.00
_cell.angle_gamma   90.00
#
_symmetry.space_group_name_H-M   'P 1'
#
loop_
_entity.id
_entity.type
_entity.pdbx_description
1 polymer ?
#
loop_
_entity_poly.entity_id
_entity_poly.type
_entity_poly.pdbx_seq_one_letter_code
_entity_poly.pdbx_strand_id
1 'polypeptide(L)' 'MTQSQALTQALILALTAPDYARATQASDLAESIAQGLDFDQVEQCKADALLILEMA' A
#
# COMPACT_ATOMS: atom_id res chain seq x y z
N MET A 1 -3.96 -9.04 11.21
CA MET A 1 -3.90 -7.93 10.23
C MET A 1 -5.09 -8.04 9.29
N THR A 2 -5.80 -6.93 9.05
CA THR A 2 -6.89 -6.89 8.09
C THR A 2 -6.35 -6.69 6.69
N GLN A 3 -7.18 -6.91 5.66
CA GLN A 3 -6.79 -6.63 4.28
C GLN A 3 -6.46 -5.15 4.07
N SER A 4 -7.21 -4.26 4.71
CA SER A 4 -6.92 -2.83 4.63
C SER A 4 -5.56 -2.50 5.22
N GLN A 5 -5.22 -3.07 6.35
CA GLN A 5 -3.90 -2.88 6.96
C GLN A 5 -2.79 -3.44 6.07
N ALA A 6 -3.03 -4.60 5.47
CA ALA A 6 -2.06 -5.20 4.56
C ALA A 6 -1.83 -4.33 3.32
N LEU A 7 -2.90 -3.75 2.77
CA LEU A 7 -2.77 -2.84 1.63
C LEU A 7 -1.98 -1.59 2.00
N THR A 8 -2.27 -0.99 3.15
CA THR A 8 -1.54 0.19 3.62
C THR A 8 -0.05 -0.13 3.76
N GLN A 9 0.29 -1.27 4.34
CA GLN A 9 1.68 -1.70 4.48
C GLN A 9 2.34 -1.90 3.13
N ALA A 10 1.66 -2.55 2.18
CA ALA A 10 2.20 -2.79 0.85
C ALA A 10 2.46 -1.47 0.11
N LEU A 11 1.55 -0.49 0.26
CA LEU A 11 1.73 0.83 -0.34
C LEU A 11 2.94 1.55 0.24
N ILE A 12 3.12 1.48 1.56
CA ILE A 12 4.29 2.08 2.21
C ILE A 12 5.57 1.44 1.68
N LEU A 13 5.60 0.11 1.58
CA LEU A 13 6.76 -0.59 1.06
C LEU A 13 7.07 -0.19 -0.39
N ALA A 14 6.04 -0.04 -1.22
CA ALA A 14 6.22 0.37 -2.61
C ALA A 14 6.83 1.77 -2.71
N LEU A 15 6.37 2.69 -1.85
CA LEU A 15 6.82 4.08 -1.89
C LEU A 15 8.20 4.28 -1.27
N THR A 16 8.63 3.37 -0.40
CA THR A 16 9.92 3.47 0.30
C THR A 16 10.94 2.44 -0.15
N ALA A 17 10.62 1.65 -1.18
CA ALA A 17 11.52 0.60 -1.65
C ALA A 17 12.84 1.18 -2.15
N PRO A 18 13.98 0.51 -1.86
CA PRO A 18 15.29 1.03 -2.23
C PRO A 18 15.62 0.89 -3.72
N ASP A 19 14.91 0.03 -4.44
CA ASP A 19 15.14 -0.18 -5.86
C ASP A 19 13.84 -0.48 -6.60
N TYR A 20 13.93 -0.44 -7.93
CA TYR A 20 12.78 -0.62 -8.80
C TYR A 20 12.17 -2.02 -8.66
N ALA A 21 13.01 -3.04 -8.54
CA ALA A 21 12.51 -4.42 -8.45
C ALA A 21 11.64 -4.62 -7.22
N ARG A 22 12.08 -4.11 -6.08
CA ARG A 22 11.31 -4.22 -4.83
C ARG A 22 10.06 -3.36 -4.87
N ALA A 23 10.15 -2.16 -5.45
CA ALA A 23 8.99 -1.30 -5.62
C ALA A 23 7.92 -1.98 -6.46
N THR A 24 8.33 -2.66 -7.54
CA THR A 24 7.41 -3.39 -8.42
C THR A 24 6.76 -4.55 -7.67
N GLN A 25 7.53 -5.31 -6.89
CA GLN A 25 6.99 -6.42 -6.10
C GLN A 25 5.95 -5.93 -5.09
N ALA A 26 6.25 -4.84 -4.39
CA ALA A 26 5.31 -4.29 -3.42
C ALA A 26 4.07 -3.73 -4.10
N SER A 27 4.23 -3.09 -5.25
CA SER A 27 3.10 -2.57 -6.04
C SER A 27 2.20 -3.69 -6.53
N ASP A 28 2.78 -4.79 -7.01
CA ASP A 28 2.02 -5.96 -7.45
C ASP A 28 1.24 -6.57 -6.30
N LEU A 29 1.87 -6.65 -5.13
CA LEU A 29 1.20 -7.14 -3.93
C LEU A 29 0.04 -6.23 -3.53
N ALA A 30 0.26 -4.92 -3.56
CA ALA A 30 -0.79 -3.95 -3.24
C ALA A 30 -1.97 -4.08 -4.20
N GLU A 31 -1.70 -4.24 -5.49
CA GLU A 31 -2.75 -4.45 -6.49
C GLU A 31 -3.58 -5.70 -6.19
N SER A 32 -2.92 -6.80 -5.87
CA SER A 32 -3.60 -8.05 -5.54
C SER A 32 -4.50 -7.90 -4.32
N ILE A 33 -4.02 -7.21 -3.29
CA ILE A 33 -4.81 -6.96 -2.09
C ILE A 33 -5.99 -6.04 -2.40
N ALA A 34 -5.74 -5.00 -3.20
CA ALA A 34 -6.76 -4.01 -3.55
C ALA A 34 -7.94 -4.63 -4.29
N GLN A 35 -7.71 -5.69 -5.06
CA GLN A 35 -8.79 -6.38 -5.76
C GLN A 35 -9.82 -6.99 -4.82
N GLY A 36 -9.44 -7.27 -3.58
CA GLY A 36 -10.36 -7.80 -2.57
C GLY A 36 -11.07 -6.73 -1.75
N LEU A 37 -10.82 -5.45 -2.04
CA LEU A 37 -11.38 -4.32 -1.31
C LEU A 37 -12.20 -3.44 -2.25
N ASP A 38 -13.16 -2.67 -1.68
CA ASP A 38 -13.91 -1.73 -2.50
C ASP A 38 -13.11 -0.44 -2.71
N PHE A 39 -13.61 0.41 -3.61
CA PHE A 39 -12.92 1.64 -4.00
C PHE A 39 -12.65 2.55 -2.80
N ASP A 40 -13.64 2.72 -1.93
CA ASP A 40 -13.50 3.62 -0.78
C ASP A 40 -12.41 3.13 0.18
N GLN A 41 -12.33 1.81 0.39
CA GLN A 41 -11.30 1.22 1.25
C GLN A 41 -9.92 1.40 0.64
N VAL A 42 -9.78 1.22 -0.67
CA VAL A 42 -8.50 1.41 -1.36
C VAL A 42 -8.05 2.85 -1.23
N GLU A 43 -8.95 3.81 -1.44
CA GLU A 43 -8.63 5.23 -1.34
C GLU A 43 -8.25 5.61 0.09
N GLN A 44 -8.91 5.04 1.08
CA GLN A 44 -8.56 5.26 2.48
C GLN A 44 -7.16 4.73 2.79
N CYS A 45 -6.81 3.56 2.27
CA CYS A 45 -5.48 2.98 2.47
C CYS A 45 -4.39 3.84 1.85
N LYS A 46 -4.64 4.41 0.68
CA LYS A 46 -3.70 5.34 0.04
C LYS A 46 -3.49 6.57 0.90
N ALA A 47 -4.57 7.15 1.41
CA ALA A 47 -4.48 8.33 2.27
C ALA A 47 -3.71 8.00 3.56
N ASP A 48 -3.99 6.86 4.16
CA ASP A 48 -3.32 6.43 5.38
C ASP A 48 -1.82 6.22 5.14
N ALA A 49 -1.45 5.60 4.04
CA ALA A 49 -0.05 5.36 3.70
C ALA A 49 0.71 6.68 3.54
N LEU A 50 0.12 7.64 2.84
CA LEU A 50 0.74 8.95 2.65
C LEU A 50 0.88 9.70 3.97
N LEU A 51 -0.14 9.61 4.81
CA LEU A 51 -0.11 10.26 6.13
C LEU A 51 1.00 9.68 7.01
N ILE A 52 1.13 8.37 7.02
CA ILE A 52 2.18 7.70 7.79
C ILE A 52 3.57 8.14 7.31
N LEU A 53 3.76 8.21 6.00
CA LEU A 53 5.05 8.63 5.43
C LEU A 53 5.36 10.10 5.74
N GLU A 54 4.35 10.96 5.79
CA GLU A 54 4.53 12.35 6.17
C GLU A 54 4.95 12.49 7.63
N MET A 55 4.51 11.57 8.49
CA MET A 55 4.81 11.61 9.92
C MET A 55 6.14 10.95 10.26
N ALA A 56 6.72 10.21 9.33
CA ALA A 56 7.96 9.46 9.57
C ALA A 56 9.20 10.36 9.55
#